data_1d84a74adbc55d885c736dba4cdd3b82
#
_entry.id   1d84a74adbc55d885c736dba4cdd3b82
#
_cell.length_a   1.000
_cell.length_b   1.000
_cell.length_c   1.000
_cell.angle_alpha   90.00
_cell.angle_beta   90.00
_cell.angle_gamma   90.00
#
_symmetry.space_group_name_H-M   'P 1'
#
loop_
_entity.id
_entity.type
_entity.pdbx_description
1 polymer ?
#
loop_
_entity_poly.entity_id
_entity_poly.type
_entity_poly.pdbx_seq_one_letter_code
_entity_poly.pdbx_strand_id
1 'polypeptide(L)'
;QMIAEKPRYGYEVIKAIEEKLGGAYTPSPGVIYPTLTLLEETGYATVSEAEGNKKLYAITEAGKAFLAENRSIISAIFDRISETHSAHGGGPAPQILRAMENLKIAARLRMSQGPLNEEQIRAIAAALDEAAQKIENLK
;
A
#
# COMPACT_ATOMS: atom_id res chain seq x y z
N GLN A 1 7.80 6.29 -4.98
CA GLN A 1 7.54 6.22 -3.53
C GLN A 1 8.58 5.35 -2.80
N MET A 2 8.84 4.13 -3.24
CA MET A 2 9.77 3.21 -2.55
C MET A 2 11.18 3.77 -2.34
N ILE A 3 11.73 4.48 -3.33
CA ILE A 3 13.04 5.14 -3.21
C ILE A 3 13.00 6.46 -2.42
N ALA A 4 11.81 6.98 -2.11
CA ALA A 4 11.65 8.16 -1.26
C ALA A 4 11.87 7.84 0.23
N GLU A 5 11.61 6.62 0.64
CA GLU A 5 11.81 6.16 2.01
C GLU A 5 13.30 5.99 2.33
N LYS A 6 14.04 5.40 1.40
CA LYS A 6 15.49 5.26 1.40
C LYS A 6 16.00 4.92 -0.01
N PRO A 7 17.27 5.17 -0.33
CA PRO A 7 17.88 4.66 -1.56
C PRO A 7 17.76 3.14 -1.65
N ARG A 8 17.45 2.63 -2.84
CA ARG A 8 17.24 1.18 -3.07
C ARG A 8 17.83 0.74 -4.41
N TYR A 9 18.28 -0.50 -4.45
CA TYR A 9 18.54 -1.21 -5.70
C TYR A 9 17.22 -1.61 -6.38
N GLY A 10 17.26 -1.88 -7.68
CA GLY A 10 16.04 -2.25 -8.43
C GLY A 10 15.33 -3.48 -7.85
N TYR A 11 16.06 -4.52 -7.45
CA TYR A 11 15.46 -5.71 -6.83
C TYR A 11 14.85 -5.42 -5.43
N GLU A 12 15.41 -4.47 -4.69
CA GLU A 12 14.85 -4.02 -3.40
C GLU A 12 13.56 -3.23 -3.60
N VAL A 13 13.43 -2.49 -4.71
CA VAL A 13 12.18 -1.81 -5.07
C VAL A 13 11.08 -2.83 -5.34
N ILE A 14 11.38 -3.90 -6.06
CA ILE A 14 10.44 -4.99 -6.33
C ILE A 14 9.96 -5.61 -5.01
N LYS A 15 10.88 -5.95 -4.11
CA LYS A 15 10.55 -6.50 -2.78
C LYS A 15 9.71 -5.53 -1.94
N ALA A 16 10.08 -4.26 -1.93
CA ALA A 16 9.35 -3.25 -1.16
C ALA A 16 7.90 -3.05 -1.64
N ILE A 17 7.66 -3.16 -2.95
CA ILE A 17 6.30 -3.12 -3.51
C ILE A 17 5.53 -4.38 -3.11
N GLU A 18 6.14 -5.55 -3.23
CA GLU A 18 5.55 -6.83 -2.82
C GLU A 18 5.15 -6.81 -1.34
N GLU A 19 6.05 -6.40 -0.45
CA GLU A 19 5.79 -6.26 0.98
C GLU A 19 4.67 -5.27 1.28
N LYS A 20 4.67 -4.11 0.63
CA LYS A 20 3.64 -3.07 0.80
C LYS A 20 2.26 -3.55 0.38
N LEU A 21 2.18 -4.44 -0.60
CA LEU A 21 0.93 -5.04 -1.09
C LEU A 21 0.61 -6.39 -0.42
N GLY A 22 1.32 -6.74 0.65
CA GLY A 22 1.08 -7.95 1.43
C GLY A 22 1.29 -9.25 0.66
N GLY A 23 2.18 -9.25 -0.34
CA GLY A 23 2.43 -10.40 -1.22
C GLY A 23 1.37 -10.62 -2.31
N ALA A 24 0.35 -9.75 -2.39
CA ALA A 24 -0.71 -9.86 -3.39
C ALA A 24 -0.24 -9.58 -4.82
N TYR A 25 0.82 -8.82 -4.97
CA TYR A 25 1.40 -8.45 -6.26
C TYR A 25 2.92 -8.30 -6.17
N THR A 26 3.62 -8.91 -7.13
CA THR A 26 5.05 -8.74 -7.33
C THR A 26 5.30 -8.17 -8.73
N PRO A 27 5.79 -6.93 -8.84
CA PRO A 27 6.09 -6.36 -10.16
C PRO A 27 7.24 -7.10 -10.83
N SER A 28 7.19 -7.22 -12.15
CA SER A 28 8.24 -7.86 -12.92
C SER A 28 9.47 -6.95 -13.08
N PRO A 29 10.69 -7.52 -13.16
CA PRO A 29 11.89 -6.76 -13.51
C PRO A 29 11.76 -6.01 -14.83
N GLY A 30 11.05 -6.58 -15.81
CA GLY A 30 10.81 -5.96 -17.12
C GLY A 30 9.96 -4.69 -17.08
N VAL A 31 9.26 -4.44 -15.98
CA VAL A 31 8.50 -3.20 -15.73
C VAL A 31 9.30 -2.25 -14.83
N ILE A 32 9.92 -2.76 -13.79
CA ILE A 32 10.58 -1.92 -12.77
C ILE A 32 11.86 -1.27 -13.30
N TYR A 33 12.74 -2.01 -13.96
CA TYR A 33 14.01 -1.44 -14.43
C TYR A 33 13.82 -0.34 -15.49
N PRO A 34 12.98 -0.49 -16.52
CA PRO A 34 12.68 0.61 -17.44
C PRO A 34 12.04 1.82 -16.76
N THR A 35 11.18 1.60 -15.77
CA THR A 35 10.56 2.68 -14.99
C THR A 35 11.59 3.45 -14.17
N LEU A 36 12.54 2.76 -13.53
CA LEU A 36 13.63 3.39 -12.79
C LEU A 36 14.54 4.21 -13.71
N THR A 37 14.84 3.69 -14.90
CA THR A 37 15.59 4.42 -15.94
C THR A 37 14.85 5.69 -16.36
N LEU A 38 13.55 5.62 -16.58
CA LEU A 38 12.71 6.78 -16.91
C LEU A 38 12.73 7.83 -15.78
N LEU A 39 12.68 7.40 -14.53
CA LEU A 39 12.77 8.32 -13.38
C LEU A 39 14.13 9.03 -13.31
N GLU A 40 15.21 8.35 -13.66
CA GLU A 40 16.53 8.93 -13.78
C GLU A 40 16.58 9.96 -14.91
N GLU A 41 16.12 9.59 -16.12
CA GLU A 41 16.10 10.45 -17.29
C GLU A 41 15.24 11.72 -17.12
N THR A 42 14.15 11.60 -16.38
CA THR A 42 13.25 12.73 -16.06
C THR A 42 13.73 13.58 -14.88
N GLY A 43 14.82 13.19 -14.22
CA GLY A 43 15.40 13.93 -13.10
C GLY A 43 14.69 13.71 -11.76
N TYR A 44 13.81 12.74 -11.65
CA TYR A 44 13.14 12.40 -10.38
C TYR A 44 13.94 11.44 -9.50
N ALA A 45 14.91 10.76 -10.07
CA ALA A 45 15.85 9.89 -9.36
C ALA A 45 17.28 10.14 -9.82
N THR A 46 18.22 9.89 -8.92
CA THR A 46 19.65 9.80 -9.23
C THR A 46 20.12 8.36 -9.08
N VAL A 47 21.14 8.01 -9.83
CA VAL A 47 21.76 6.70 -9.80
C VAL A 47 23.21 6.83 -9.36
N SER A 48 23.61 6.03 -8.39
CA SER A 48 25.00 5.79 -8.04
C SER A 48 25.38 4.34 -8.30
N GLU A 49 26.57 4.13 -8.83
CA GLU A 49 27.09 2.77 -8.98
C GLU A 49 27.63 2.27 -7.63
N ALA A 50 27.11 1.13 -7.20
CA ALA A 50 27.65 0.39 -6.07
C ALA A 50 28.53 -0.78 -6.57
N GLU A 51 29.19 -1.47 -5.65
CA GLU A 51 30.01 -2.62 -5.95
C GLU A 51 29.28 -3.66 -6.82
N GLY A 52 29.93 -4.15 -7.87
CA GLY A 52 29.40 -5.19 -8.75
C GLY A 52 28.41 -4.70 -9.82
N ASN A 53 28.55 -3.47 -10.33
CA ASN A 53 27.68 -2.87 -11.36
C ASN A 53 26.21 -2.75 -10.95
N LYS A 54 25.91 -2.73 -9.67
CA LYS A 54 24.55 -2.53 -9.16
C LYS A 54 24.25 -1.04 -9.10
N LYS A 55 23.08 -0.66 -9.62
CA LYS A 55 22.60 0.71 -9.62
C LYS A 55 21.75 0.98 -8.38
N LEU A 56 22.19 1.92 -7.55
CA LEU A 56 21.46 2.40 -6.39
C LEU A 56 20.67 3.66 -6.78
N TYR A 57 19.36 3.60 -6.67
CA TYR A 57 18.46 4.69 -7.01
C TYR A 57 18.07 5.47 -5.77
N ALA A 58 18.18 6.78 -5.84
CA ALA A 58 17.79 7.72 -4.79
C ALA A 58 16.85 8.79 -5.36
N ILE A 59 15.89 9.25 -4.57
CA ILE A 59 14.96 10.30 -4.99
C ILE A 59 15.67 11.67 -4.99
N THR A 60 15.31 12.51 -5.97
CA THR A 60 15.73 13.92 -6.02
C THR A 60 14.71 14.83 -5.35
N GLU A 61 15.06 16.11 -5.12
CA GLU A 61 14.09 17.10 -4.64
C GLU A 61 12.90 17.28 -5.62
N ALA A 62 13.16 17.24 -6.93
CA ALA A 62 12.10 17.23 -7.95
C ALA A 62 11.20 15.99 -7.83
N GLY A 63 11.76 14.82 -7.55
CA GLY A 63 11.03 13.59 -7.29
C GLY A 63 10.17 13.66 -6.04
N LYS A 64 10.67 14.26 -4.96
CA LYS A 64 9.89 14.49 -3.73
C LYS A 64 8.71 15.42 -3.97
N ALA A 65 8.91 16.51 -4.70
CA ALA A 65 7.84 17.45 -5.06
C ALA A 65 6.77 16.75 -5.91
N PHE A 66 7.17 15.95 -6.89
CA PHE A 66 6.25 15.16 -7.73
C PHE A 66 5.41 14.18 -6.90
N LEU A 67 6.02 13.48 -5.93
CA LEU A 67 5.29 12.60 -5.02
C LEU A 67 4.28 13.38 -4.15
N ALA A 68 4.67 14.54 -3.63
CA ALA A 68 3.79 15.36 -2.81
C ALA A 68 2.56 15.84 -3.58
N GLU A 69 2.73 16.26 -4.84
CA GLU A 69 1.64 16.69 -5.73
C GLU A 69 0.70 15.54 -6.12
N ASN A 70 1.20 14.31 -6.20
CA ASN A 70 0.47 13.13 -6.66
C ASN A 70 0.13 12.12 -5.53
N ARG A 71 0.25 12.52 -4.28
CA ARG A 71 0.05 11.64 -3.13
C ARG A 71 -1.30 10.92 -3.12
N SER A 72 -2.38 11.63 -3.43
CA SER A 72 -3.73 11.06 -3.48
C SER A 72 -3.88 10.04 -4.61
N ILE A 73 -3.29 10.30 -5.77
CA ILE A 73 -3.29 9.40 -6.93
C ILE A 73 -2.49 8.14 -6.61
N ILE A 74 -1.33 8.28 -6.01
CA ILE A 74 -0.44 7.16 -5.62
C ILE A 74 -1.15 6.25 -4.60
N SER A 75 -1.77 6.84 -3.57
CA SER A 75 -2.55 6.10 -2.59
C SER A 75 -3.70 5.32 -3.23
N ALA A 76 -4.46 5.96 -4.13
CA ALA A 76 -5.55 5.32 -4.86
C ALA A 76 -5.07 4.15 -5.74
N ILE A 77 -3.90 4.26 -6.38
CA ILE A 77 -3.31 3.18 -7.18
C ILE A 77 -2.97 1.96 -6.30
N PHE A 78 -2.32 2.17 -5.15
CA PHE A 78 -1.99 1.08 -4.23
C PHE A 78 -3.25 0.40 -3.68
N ASP A 79 -4.26 1.16 -3.30
CA ASP A 79 -5.54 0.63 -2.82
C ASP A 79 -6.21 -0.21 -3.90
N ARG A 80 -6.25 0.27 -5.15
CA ARG A 80 -6.84 -0.44 -6.28
C ARG A 80 -6.12 -1.75 -6.61
N ILE A 81 -4.78 -1.77 -6.57
CA ILE A 81 -4.00 -2.98 -6.80
C ILE A 81 -4.28 -4.00 -5.70
N SER A 82 -4.31 -3.58 -4.44
CA SER A 82 -4.64 -4.44 -3.30
C SER A 82 -6.03 -5.07 -3.45
N GLU A 83 -7.04 -4.29 -3.82
CA GLU A 83 -8.42 -4.76 -4.05
C GLU A 83 -8.51 -5.77 -5.21
N THR A 84 -7.87 -5.48 -6.34
CA THR A 84 -7.91 -6.34 -7.53
C THR A 84 -7.27 -7.71 -7.27
N HIS A 85 -6.16 -7.76 -6.52
CA HIS A 85 -5.47 -9.02 -6.23
C HIS A 85 -6.15 -9.82 -5.11
N SER A 86 -6.82 -9.16 -4.18
CA SER A 86 -7.67 -9.81 -3.19
C SER A 86 -8.86 -10.54 -3.83
N ALA A 87 -9.36 -10.06 -4.97
CA ALA A 87 -10.45 -10.69 -5.71
C ALA A 87 -10.02 -11.91 -6.54
N HIS A 88 -8.72 -12.12 -6.82
CA HIS A 88 -8.21 -13.16 -7.72
C HIS A 88 -7.50 -14.35 -7.04
N GLY A 89 -7.64 -14.52 -5.73
CA GLY A 89 -7.30 -15.76 -5.03
C GLY A 89 -5.80 -15.99 -4.80
N GLY A 90 -5.34 -15.61 -3.67
CA GLY A 90 -3.98 -15.89 -3.15
C GLY A 90 -3.75 -15.27 -1.78
N GLY A 91 -4.71 -14.55 -1.27
CA GLY A 91 -4.67 -13.95 0.06
C GLY A 91 -5.29 -14.83 1.15
N PRO A 92 -5.16 -14.43 2.40
CA PRO A 92 -5.76 -15.15 3.52
C PRO A 92 -7.29 -15.27 3.34
N ALA A 93 -7.80 -16.45 3.52
CA ALA A 93 -9.19 -16.92 3.42
C ALA A 93 -10.21 -15.90 2.87
N PRO A 94 -10.79 -16.11 1.67
CA PRO A 94 -11.74 -15.18 1.03
C PRO A 94 -12.91 -14.76 1.94
N GLN A 95 -13.25 -15.61 2.89
CA GLN A 95 -14.30 -15.35 3.89
C GLN A 95 -13.91 -14.21 4.85
N ILE A 96 -12.65 -14.14 5.24
CA ILE A 96 -12.14 -13.07 6.13
C ILE A 96 -12.13 -11.73 5.39
N LEU A 97 -11.62 -11.70 4.16
CA LEU A 97 -11.61 -10.49 3.34
C LEU A 97 -13.01 -9.94 3.11
N ARG A 98 -13.97 -10.81 2.79
CA ARG A 98 -15.37 -10.44 2.62
C ARG A 98 -15.97 -9.89 3.92
N ALA A 99 -15.67 -10.50 5.06
CA ALA A 99 -16.16 -10.05 6.35
C ALA A 99 -15.59 -8.67 6.72
N MET A 100 -14.31 -8.43 6.46
CA MET A 100 -13.67 -7.12 6.67
C MET A 100 -14.28 -6.05 5.77
N GLU A 101 -14.56 -6.36 4.51
CA GLU A 101 -15.19 -5.41 3.60
C GLU A 101 -16.63 -5.08 4.01
N ASN A 102 -17.42 -6.08 4.42
CA ASN A 102 -18.74 -5.86 4.98
C ASN A 102 -18.71 -4.96 6.21
N LEU A 103 -17.73 -5.13 7.09
CA LEU A 103 -17.54 -4.30 8.26
C LEU A 103 -17.26 -2.84 7.89
N LYS A 104 -16.37 -2.60 6.92
CA LYS A 104 -16.09 -1.25 6.40
C LYS A 104 -17.33 -0.60 5.81
N ILE A 105 -18.09 -1.34 5.01
CA ILE A 105 -19.34 -0.84 4.41
C ILE A 105 -20.35 -0.49 5.48
N ALA A 106 -20.56 -1.35 6.47
CA ALA A 106 -21.47 -1.09 7.58
C ALA A 106 -21.09 0.17 8.36
N ALA A 107 -19.81 0.35 8.67
CA ALA A 107 -19.30 1.54 9.34
C ALA A 107 -19.52 2.80 8.50
N ARG A 108 -19.23 2.77 7.21
CA ARG A 108 -19.45 3.90 6.28
C ARG A 108 -20.92 4.26 6.18
N LEU A 109 -21.79 3.27 5.97
CA LEU A 109 -23.25 3.49 5.89
C LEU A 109 -23.78 4.15 7.17
N ARG A 110 -23.33 3.66 8.33
CA ARG A 110 -23.77 4.26 9.60
C ARG A 110 -23.30 5.70 9.77
N MET A 111 -22.05 5.99 9.37
CA MET A 111 -21.50 7.36 9.42
C MET A 111 -22.17 8.31 8.40
N SER A 112 -22.63 7.80 7.27
CA SER A 112 -23.31 8.61 6.24
C SER A 112 -24.75 8.95 6.58
N GLN A 113 -25.39 8.25 7.53
CA GLN A 113 -26.77 8.50 7.96
C GLN A 113 -26.94 9.69 8.91
N GLY A 114 -25.84 10.36 9.25
CA GLY A 114 -25.83 11.56 10.10
C GLY A 114 -24.82 11.47 11.25
N PRO A 115 -24.69 12.54 12.03
CA PRO A 115 -23.74 12.57 13.14
C PRO A 115 -24.08 11.50 14.17
N LEU A 116 -23.06 10.82 14.64
CA LEU A 116 -23.16 9.82 15.70
C LEU A 116 -23.15 10.52 17.07
N ASN A 117 -24.01 10.09 17.98
CA ASN A 117 -23.91 10.49 19.36
C ASN A 117 -22.80 9.70 20.10
N GLU A 118 -22.40 10.15 21.29
CA GLU A 118 -21.31 9.52 22.05
C GLU A 118 -21.58 8.06 22.39
N GLU A 119 -22.82 7.69 22.68
CA GLU A 119 -23.20 6.31 22.97
C GLU A 119 -23.01 5.41 21.76
N GLN A 120 -23.41 5.86 20.58
CA GLN A 120 -23.23 5.13 19.32
C GLN A 120 -21.76 5.00 18.94
N ILE A 121 -20.95 6.05 19.17
CA ILE A 121 -19.50 5.99 18.93
C ILE A 121 -18.86 4.93 19.83
N ARG A 122 -19.19 4.94 21.13
CA ARG A 122 -18.69 3.95 22.09
C ARG A 122 -19.13 2.52 21.73
N ALA A 123 -20.38 2.34 21.32
CA ALA A 123 -20.90 1.03 20.93
C ALA A 123 -20.19 0.47 19.70
N ILE A 124 -19.93 1.29 18.70
CA ILE A 124 -19.19 0.86 17.48
C ILE A 124 -17.75 0.52 17.84
N ALA A 125 -17.08 1.38 18.62
CA ALA A 125 -15.70 1.13 19.04
C ALA A 125 -15.60 -0.18 19.85
N ALA A 126 -16.50 -0.39 20.82
CA ALA A 126 -16.54 -1.61 21.61
C ALA A 126 -16.74 -2.88 20.76
N ALA A 127 -17.61 -2.83 19.76
CA ALA A 127 -17.84 -3.96 18.86
C ALA A 127 -16.59 -4.31 18.03
N LEU A 128 -15.84 -3.30 17.60
CA LEU A 128 -14.60 -3.50 16.84
C LEU A 128 -13.49 -4.06 17.74
N ASP A 129 -13.34 -3.53 18.94
CA ASP A 129 -12.35 -3.99 19.92
C ASP A 129 -12.63 -5.44 20.36
N GLU A 130 -13.89 -5.79 20.59
CA GLU A 130 -14.31 -7.16 20.90
C GLU A 130 -13.99 -8.13 19.76
N ALA A 131 -14.23 -7.72 18.52
CA ALA A 131 -13.90 -8.53 17.35
C ALA A 131 -12.38 -8.75 17.24
N ALA A 132 -11.58 -7.71 17.47
CA ALA A 132 -10.11 -7.81 17.46
C ALA A 132 -9.63 -8.78 18.54
N GLN A 133 -10.10 -8.65 19.79
CA GLN A 133 -9.74 -9.57 20.87
C GLN A 133 -10.11 -11.02 20.58
N LYS A 134 -11.27 -11.26 19.99
CA LYS A 134 -11.68 -12.61 19.61
C LYS A 134 -10.75 -13.21 18.56
N ILE A 135 -10.31 -12.42 17.57
CA ILE A 135 -9.39 -12.86 16.53
C ILE A 135 -8.01 -13.17 17.10
N GLU A 136 -7.48 -12.31 17.98
CA GLU A 136 -6.17 -12.50 18.61
C GLU A 136 -6.12 -13.76 19.51
N ASN A 137 -7.24 -14.13 20.11
CA ASN A 137 -7.35 -15.30 20.98
C ASN A 137 -7.73 -16.62 20.27
N LEU A 138 -7.85 -16.61 18.93
CA LEU A 138 -8.03 -17.85 18.18
C LEU A 138 -6.76 -18.72 18.26
N LYS A 139 -6.92 -19.95 18.69
CA LYS A 139 -5.85 -20.94 18.73
C LYS A 139 -5.76 -21.74 17.43
#